data_b7b2a7be350bc2d6ab4d23af1f1404df
#
_entry.id   b7b2a7be350bc2d6ab4d23af1f1404df
#
_cell.length_a   1.000
_cell.length_b   1.000
_cell.length_c   1.000
_cell.angle_alpha   90.00
_cell.angle_beta   90.00
_cell.angle_gamma   90.00
#
_symmetry.space_group_name_H-M   'P 1'
#
loop_
_entity.id
_entity.type
_entity.pdbx_description
1 polymer ?
#
loop_
_entity_poly.entity_id
_entity_poly.type
_entity_poly.pdbx_seq_one_letter_code
_entity_poly.pdbx_strand_id
1 'polypeptide(L)'
;MKEPALNMEYVSPSQQIPFHCTGCGACCRHVRQSVPLESMDVFRLSKYLRGQGDGISNTDDFLLKYAESALLNECGYFVFFLKVQEDDSCIFLKENRCTVQTVKPRACRMYPFAAEPLESGKFRYLVSREHSFHFKGPKVSVKRWMNQYFYPEEREALYLDFCNVLETVHLLRRIPEDQKARALTLFGWYLYSAYDLDGSFLEQYQHNLARLQSELRGLAREKQ
;
A
#
# COMPACT_ATOMS: atom_id res chain seq x y z
N MET A 1 -4.94 15.77 -16.90
CA MET A 1 -4.19 15.42 -15.66
C MET A 1 -5.16 15.54 -14.51
N LYS A 2 -5.33 14.47 -13.69
CA LYS A 2 -6.12 14.60 -12.45
C LYS A 2 -5.35 15.50 -11.48
N GLU A 3 -6.04 16.39 -10.80
CA GLU A 3 -5.46 17.18 -9.71
C GLU A 3 -5.02 16.24 -8.58
N PRO A 4 -3.88 16.51 -7.92
CA PRO A 4 -3.46 15.72 -6.77
C PRO A 4 -4.48 15.82 -5.63
N ALA A 5 -4.51 14.79 -4.76
CA ALA A 5 -5.35 14.82 -3.57
C ALA A 5 -5.09 16.07 -2.72
N LEU A 6 -6.09 16.48 -1.93
CA LEU A 6 -6.01 17.66 -1.06
C LEU A 6 -4.70 17.64 -0.26
N ASN A 7 -3.94 18.74 -0.27
CA ASN A 7 -2.62 18.90 0.37
C ASN A 7 -1.45 18.11 -0.25
N MET A 8 -1.57 17.58 -1.46
CA MET A 8 -0.47 16.96 -2.20
C MET A 8 -0.03 17.88 -3.35
N GLU A 9 1.28 18.03 -3.55
CA GLU A 9 1.88 18.84 -4.62
C GLU A 9 2.84 17.97 -5.45
N TYR A 10 2.85 18.15 -6.78
CA TYR A 10 3.85 17.52 -7.63
C TYR A 10 5.24 18.15 -7.42
N VAL A 11 6.25 17.30 -7.34
CA VAL A 11 7.64 17.73 -7.15
C VAL A 11 8.57 17.09 -8.16
N SER A 12 9.56 17.86 -8.61
CA SER A 12 10.61 17.37 -9.50
C SER A 12 11.65 16.55 -8.71
N PRO A 13 12.24 15.50 -9.32
CA PRO A 13 13.36 14.77 -8.72
C PRO A 13 14.55 15.65 -8.33
N SER A 14 14.79 16.75 -9.07
CA SER A 14 15.86 17.71 -8.81
C SER A 14 15.56 18.69 -7.67
N GLN A 15 14.31 18.76 -7.24
CA GLN A 15 13.87 19.73 -6.24
C GLN A 15 14.44 19.42 -4.85
N GLN A 16 14.70 20.51 -4.09
CA GLN A 16 15.14 20.47 -2.71
C GLN A 16 13.98 20.96 -1.83
N ILE A 17 13.52 20.13 -0.91
CA ILE A 17 12.40 20.42 -0.01
C ILE A 17 12.92 20.52 1.43
N PRO A 18 12.66 21.60 2.17
CA PRO A 18 12.92 21.62 3.60
C PRO A 18 12.09 20.53 4.28
N PHE A 19 12.73 19.59 4.95
CA PHE A 19 12.02 18.55 5.70
C PHE A 19 12.92 17.95 6.78
N HIS A 20 12.37 17.80 7.98
CA HIS A 20 13.04 17.12 9.09
C HIS A 20 12.03 16.32 9.89
N CYS A 21 12.23 14.99 9.95
CA CYS A 21 11.45 14.14 10.83
C CYS A 21 11.99 14.24 12.25
N THR A 22 11.18 14.78 13.18
CA THR A 22 11.52 14.92 14.59
C THR A 22 11.14 13.69 15.42
N GLY A 23 10.51 12.67 14.82
CA GLY A 23 9.98 11.51 15.54
C GLY A 23 8.80 11.84 16.46
N CYS A 24 8.09 12.95 16.20
CA CYS A 24 7.01 13.45 17.06
C CYS A 24 5.73 12.60 17.02
N GLY A 25 5.63 11.63 16.11
CA GLY A 25 4.43 10.79 15.94
C GLY A 25 3.23 11.50 15.28
N ALA A 26 3.35 12.77 14.86
CA ALA A 26 2.22 13.50 14.27
C ALA A 26 1.65 12.81 13.01
N CYS A 27 2.51 12.31 12.13
CA CYS A 27 2.11 11.55 10.94
C CYS A 27 1.49 10.16 11.24
N CYS A 28 1.39 9.78 12.52
CA CYS A 28 0.74 8.57 12.99
C CYS A 28 -0.56 8.87 13.76
N ARG A 29 -1.04 10.12 13.78
CA ARG A 29 -2.27 10.54 14.47
C ARG A 29 -3.31 10.96 13.47
N HIS A 30 -4.59 10.73 13.80
CA HIS A 30 -5.73 11.01 12.92
C HIS A 30 -5.59 10.33 11.56
N VAL A 31 -5.19 9.04 11.58
CA VAL A 31 -4.84 8.27 10.36
C VAL A 31 -5.87 7.21 9.99
N ARG A 32 -7.11 7.34 10.46
CA ARG A 32 -8.20 6.42 10.07
C ARG A 32 -8.34 6.39 8.55
N GLN A 33 -8.24 5.20 7.96
CA GLN A 33 -8.26 4.97 6.51
C GLN A 33 -7.29 5.85 5.69
N SER A 34 -6.15 6.22 6.30
CA SER A 34 -5.14 7.07 5.64
C SER A 34 -3.84 6.34 5.30
N VAL A 35 -3.62 5.15 5.85
CA VAL A 35 -2.43 4.34 5.57
C VAL A 35 -2.82 3.08 4.82
N PRO A 36 -2.92 3.17 3.47
CA PRO A 36 -3.20 1.99 2.65
C PRO A 36 -2.04 1.00 2.72
N LEU A 37 -2.39 -0.28 2.71
CA LEU A 37 -1.45 -1.39 2.70
C LEU A 37 -1.42 -2.02 1.31
N GLU A 38 -0.26 -2.01 0.70
CA GLU A 38 0.01 -2.80 -0.49
C GLU A 38 0.29 -4.26 -0.11
N SER A 39 0.15 -5.18 -1.05
CA SER A 39 0.44 -6.61 -0.82
C SER A 39 1.84 -6.83 -0.22
N MET A 40 2.84 -6.07 -0.69
CA MET A 40 4.20 -6.12 -0.16
C MET A 40 4.28 -5.60 1.29
N ASP A 41 3.50 -4.58 1.66
CA ASP A 41 3.47 -4.09 3.03
C ASP A 41 2.91 -5.15 3.98
N VAL A 42 1.81 -5.82 3.58
CA VAL A 42 1.21 -6.94 4.32
C VAL A 42 2.22 -8.06 4.50
N PHE A 43 2.89 -8.49 3.41
CA PHE A 43 3.91 -9.53 3.45
C PHE A 43 5.07 -9.19 4.40
N ARG A 44 5.65 -7.98 4.30
CA ARG A 44 6.81 -7.55 5.09
C ARG A 44 6.48 -7.39 6.58
N LEU A 45 5.32 -6.81 6.88
CA LEU A 45 4.84 -6.66 8.24
C LEU A 45 4.53 -8.01 8.87
N SER A 46 3.88 -8.93 8.14
CA SER A 46 3.61 -10.29 8.61
C SER A 46 4.90 -11.05 8.93
N LYS A 47 5.87 -11.02 8.01
CA LYS A 47 7.18 -11.66 8.20
C LYS A 47 7.93 -11.11 9.42
N TYR A 48 7.94 -9.78 9.59
CA TYR A 48 8.59 -9.13 10.72
C TYR A 48 7.92 -9.49 12.05
N LEU A 49 6.59 -9.37 12.13
CA LEU A 49 5.84 -9.64 13.36
C LEU A 49 5.87 -11.12 13.75
N ARG A 50 5.89 -12.04 12.77
CA ARG A 50 6.17 -13.46 13.00
C ARG A 50 7.48 -13.65 13.74
N GLY A 51 8.55 -12.98 13.29
CA GLY A 51 9.86 -13.02 13.92
C GLY A 51 9.92 -12.38 15.31
N GLN A 52 8.94 -11.52 15.67
CA GLN A 52 8.83 -10.91 17.00
C GLN A 52 8.00 -11.73 18.00
N GLY A 53 7.43 -12.85 17.57
CA GLY A 53 6.56 -13.66 18.43
C GLY A 53 5.19 -13.02 18.70
N ASP A 54 4.70 -12.19 17.78
CA ASP A 54 3.43 -11.44 17.93
C ASP A 54 2.18 -12.29 17.64
N GLY A 55 2.32 -13.61 17.51
CA GLY A 55 1.24 -14.54 17.19
C GLY A 55 0.80 -14.50 15.72
N ILE A 56 1.62 -13.94 14.84
CA ILE A 56 1.41 -13.92 13.39
C ILE A 56 2.14 -15.12 12.77
N SER A 57 1.41 -15.98 12.07
CA SER A 57 1.96 -17.12 11.34
C SER A 57 1.96 -16.91 9.82
N ASN A 58 1.00 -16.17 9.33
CA ASN A 58 0.77 -15.89 7.91
C ASN A 58 0.22 -14.47 7.71
N THR A 59 -0.07 -14.10 6.48
CA THR A 59 -0.63 -12.79 6.14
C THR A 59 -2.07 -12.61 6.62
N ASP A 60 -2.88 -13.67 6.70
CA ASP A 60 -4.27 -13.58 7.18
C ASP A 60 -4.31 -13.21 8.68
N ASP A 61 -3.42 -13.77 9.49
CA ASP A 61 -3.31 -13.40 10.92
C ASP A 61 -3.01 -11.90 11.06
N PHE A 62 -2.12 -11.37 10.20
CA PHE A 62 -1.82 -9.94 10.17
C PHE A 62 -3.03 -9.10 9.77
N LEU A 63 -3.71 -9.48 8.69
CA LEU A 63 -4.88 -8.74 8.20
C LEU A 63 -5.99 -8.71 9.25
N LEU A 64 -6.30 -9.84 9.88
CA LEU A 64 -7.30 -9.93 10.94
C LEU A 64 -6.96 -9.04 12.14
N LYS A 65 -5.70 -9.02 12.55
CA LYS A 65 -5.26 -8.31 13.75
C LYS A 65 -5.07 -6.81 13.51
N TYR A 66 -4.47 -6.41 12.39
CA TYR A 66 -3.91 -5.09 12.17
C TYR A 66 -4.50 -4.29 11.01
N ALA A 67 -5.37 -4.89 10.18
CA ALA A 67 -5.91 -4.23 9.00
C ALA A 67 -7.44 -4.21 9.00
N GLU A 68 -8.00 -3.22 8.32
CA GLU A 68 -9.41 -3.11 7.97
C GLU A 68 -9.55 -2.91 6.47
N SER A 69 -10.53 -3.56 5.83
CA SER A 69 -10.78 -3.39 4.41
C SER A 69 -11.76 -2.26 4.15
N ALA A 70 -11.57 -1.54 3.04
CA ALA A 70 -12.53 -0.56 2.55
C ALA A 70 -12.71 -0.70 1.04
N LEU A 71 -13.96 -0.60 0.58
CA LEU A 71 -14.30 -0.60 -0.84
C LEU A 71 -13.87 0.72 -1.46
N LEU A 72 -13.18 0.66 -2.61
CA LEU A 72 -12.81 1.83 -3.40
C LEU A 72 -13.82 2.18 -4.49
N ASN A 73 -14.67 1.22 -4.88
CA ASN A 73 -15.67 1.42 -5.91
C ASN A 73 -16.82 0.40 -5.81
N GLU A 74 -17.88 0.63 -6.55
CA GLU A 74 -19.09 -0.19 -6.57
C GLU A 74 -18.89 -1.60 -7.18
N CYS A 75 -17.80 -1.83 -7.92
CA CYS A 75 -17.53 -3.17 -8.48
C CYS A 75 -16.89 -4.13 -7.47
N GLY A 76 -16.62 -3.66 -6.24
CA GLY A 76 -16.06 -4.47 -5.16
C GLY A 76 -14.55 -4.41 -5.04
N TYR A 77 -13.85 -3.59 -5.85
CA TYR A 77 -12.41 -3.39 -5.65
C TYR A 77 -12.16 -2.78 -4.27
N PHE A 78 -11.41 -3.46 -3.43
CA PHE A 78 -11.13 -3.03 -2.06
C PHE A 78 -9.62 -2.97 -1.81
N VAL A 79 -9.26 -2.23 -0.76
CA VAL A 79 -7.90 -2.18 -0.22
C VAL A 79 -7.94 -2.36 1.30
N PHE A 80 -6.81 -2.76 1.85
CA PHE A 80 -6.63 -2.76 3.30
C PHE A 80 -5.96 -1.48 3.76
N PHE A 81 -6.40 -1.00 4.92
CA PHE A 81 -5.78 0.09 5.67
C PHE A 81 -5.30 -0.41 7.02
N LEU A 82 -4.26 0.20 7.58
CA LEU A 82 -3.90 -0.07 8.97
C LEU A 82 -5.05 0.35 9.90
N LYS A 83 -5.35 -0.52 10.86
CA LYS A 83 -6.26 -0.18 11.97
C LYS A 83 -5.70 0.98 12.79
N VAL A 84 -6.61 1.65 13.45
CA VAL A 84 -6.31 2.73 14.39
C VAL A 84 -6.74 2.36 15.80
N GLN A 85 -6.14 3.03 16.79
CA GLN A 85 -6.55 2.99 18.18
C GLN A 85 -7.84 3.84 18.37
N GLU A 86 -8.40 3.86 19.56
CA GLU A 86 -9.63 4.62 19.86
C GLU A 86 -9.50 6.13 19.61
N ASP A 87 -8.28 6.66 19.74
CA ASP A 87 -7.94 8.08 19.51
C ASP A 87 -7.57 8.39 18.04
N ASP A 88 -7.89 7.50 17.10
CA ASP A 88 -7.53 7.57 15.69
C ASP A 88 -6.02 7.57 15.40
N SER A 89 -5.20 7.23 16.38
CA SER A 89 -3.77 7.02 16.14
C SER A 89 -3.50 5.63 15.53
N CYS A 90 -2.41 5.51 14.79
CA CYS A 90 -1.96 4.25 14.20
C CYS A 90 -1.81 3.16 15.25
N ILE A 91 -2.29 1.95 14.96
CA ILE A 91 -2.21 0.78 15.87
C ILE A 91 -0.76 0.47 16.32
N PHE A 92 0.24 0.84 15.52
CA PHE A 92 1.66 0.67 15.83
C PHE A 92 2.31 1.88 16.53
N LEU A 93 1.55 2.91 16.90
CA LEU A 93 2.07 4.03 17.65
C LEU A 93 2.05 3.72 19.15
N LYS A 94 3.23 3.63 19.78
CA LYS A 94 3.38 3.51 21.23
C LYS A 94 4.36 4.59 21.71
N GLU A 95 4.02 5.33 22.75
CA GLU A 95 4.88 6.38 23.34
C GLU A 95 5.50 7.33 22.30
N ASN A 96 4.69 7.78 21.33
CA ASN A 96 5.08 8.61 20.18
C ASN A 96 6.11 7.94 19.22
N ARG A 97 6.31 6.63 19.31
CA ARG A 97 7.22 5.88 18.43
C ARG A 97 6.51 4.79 17.67
N CYS A 98 6.92 4.59 16.43
CA CYS A 98 6.43 3.49 15.61
C CYS A 98 7.10 2.17 16.03
N THR A 99 6.33 1.18 16.47
CA THR A 99 6.86 -0.14 16.89
C THR A 99 7.36 -0.99 15.72
N VAL A 100 6.92 -0.67 14.49
CA VAL A 100 7.36 -1.33 13.25
C VAL A 100 8.28 -0.42 12.41
N GLN A 101 9.11 0.40 13.06
CA GLN A 101 9.94 1.43 12.42
C GLN A 101 10.79 0.91 11.24
N THR A 102 11.36 -0.28 11.37
CA THR A 102 12.27 -0.89 10.38
C THR A 102 11.53 -1.44 9.15
N VAL A 103 10.24 -1.75 9.30
CA VAL A 103 9.39 -2.37 8.28
C VAL A 103 8.14 -1.56 7.97
N LYS A 104 8.16 -0.26 8.24
CA LYS A 104 7.04 0.64 7.96
C LYS A 104 6.43 0.38 6.58
N PRO A 105 5.11 0.47 6.44
CA PRO A 105 4.46 0.54 5.14
C PRO A 105 5.14 1.57 4.23
N ARG A 106 5.15 1.32 2.93
CA ARG A 106 5.78 2.21 1.95
C ARG A 106 5.29 3.65 2.10
N ALA A 107 3.99 3.86 2.25
CA ALA A 107 3.40 5.19 2.46
C ALA A 107 4.00 5.92 3.68
N CYS A 108 4.18 5.22 4.80
CA CYS A 108 4.77 5.80 6.02
C CYS A 108 6.28 6.03 5.89
N ARG A 109 6.99 5.13 5.20
CA ARG A 109 8.46 5.21 5.03
C ARG A 109 8.86 6.33 4.10
N MET A 110 8.09 6.55 3.04
CA MET A 110 8.35 7.60 2.06
C MET A 110 7.92 8.99 2.54
N TYR A 111 7.06 9.09 3.55
CA TYR A 111 6.58 10.38 4.05
C TYR A 111 7.73 11.39 4.22
N PRO A 112 7.59 12.65 3.78
CA PRO A 112 6.38 13.31 3.29
C PRO A 112 6.10 13.11 1.80
N PHE A 113 6.90 12.30 1.10
CA PHE A 113 6.78 12.09 -0.33
C PHE A 113 5.91 10.86 -0.66
N ALA A 114 5.38 10.88 -1.89
CA ALA A 114 4.70 9.74 -2.50
C ALA A 114 5.18 9.56 -3.94
N ALA A 115 4.95 8.38 -4.51
CA ALA A 115 5.25 8.05 -5.88
C ALA A 115 4.00 7.54 -6.59
N GLU A 116 3.76 8.05 -7.78
CA GLU A 116 2.68 7.67 -8.68
C GLU A 116 3.29 7.07 -9.95
N PRO A 117 2.95 5.82 -10.32
CA PRO A 117 3.47 5.22 -11.54
C PRO A 117 2.86 5.87 -12.78
N LEU A 118 3.61 5.88 -13.87
CA LEU A 118 3.21 6.37 -15.18
C LEU A 118 3.23 5.20 -16.19
N GLU A 119 2.46 5.30 -17.26
CA GLU A 119 2.45 4.32 -18.36
C GLU A 119 3.82 4.05 -18.95
N SER A 120 4.72 5.03 -18.89
CA SER A 120 6.11 4.91 -19.37
C SER A 120 7.01 4.05 -18.48
N GLY A 121 6.50 3.47 -17.38
CA GLY A 121 7.31 2.76 -16.37
C GLY A 121 8.12 3.66 -15.43
N LYS A 122 7.98 4.99 -15.60
CA LYS A 122 8.59 5.99 -14.70
C LYS A 122 7.65 6.33 -13.56
N PHE A 123 8.15 7.10 -12.61
CA PHE A 123 7.35 7.58 -11.47
C PHE A 123 7.33 9.10 -11.43
N ARG A 124 6.16 9.62 -11.12
CA ARG A 124 5.94 11.01 -10.76
C ARG A 124 5.92 11.10 -9.24
N TYR A 125 6.51 12.14 -8.68
CA TYR A 125 6.61 12.30 -7.23
C TYR A 125 5.74 13.44 -6.73
N LEU A 126 5.23 13.24 -5.51
CA LEU A 126 4.40 14.20 -4.81
C LEU A 126 4.97 14.43 -3.41
N VAL A 127 4.60 15.56 -2.81
CA VAL A 127 4.89 15.87 -1.41
C VAL A 127 3.60 16.23 -0.68
N SER A 128 3.36 15.63 0.47
CA SER A 128 2.27 16.00 1.38
C SER A 128 2.68 17.23 2.19
N ARG A 129 1.80 18.26 2.24
CA ARG A 129 1.97 19.47 3.06
C ARG A 129 1.13 19.47 4.33
N GLU A 130 0.57 18.35 4.69
CA GLU A 130 -0.36 18.23 5.81
C GLU A 130 0.20 18.78 7.14
N HIS A 131 1.46 18.48 7.45
CA HIS A 131 2.12 18.94 8.68
C HIS A 131 3.16 20.01 8.37
N SER A 132 2.74 21.27 8.28
CA SER A 132 3.59 22.40 7.88
C SER A 132 4.83 22.59 8.75
N PHE A 133 4.77 22.21 10.04
CA PHE A 133 5.88 22.32 10.98
C PHE A 133 7.04 21.35 10.67
N HIS A 134 6.82 20.29 9.92
CA HIS A 134 7.88 19.39 9.43
C HIS A 134 8.75 20.03 8.34
N PHE A 135 8.26 21.09 7.68
CA PHE A 135 8.95 21.76 6.57
C PHE A 135 9.84 22.92 7.03
N LYS A 136 10.37 22.79 8.26
CA LYS A 136 11.39 23.67 8.85
C LYS A 136 12.68 22.88 9.00
N GLY A 137 13.80 23.41 8.55
CA GLY A 137 15.11 22.75 8.73
C GLY A 137 15.87 22.49 7.43
N PRO A 138 16.76 21.50 7.39
CA PRO A 138 17.61 21.25 6.23
C PRO A 138 16.80 20.82 5.01
N LYS A 139 17.31 21.18 3.82
CA LYS A 139 16.70 20.74 2.57
C LYS A 139 17.10 19.30 2.23
N VAL A 140 16.13 18.47 1.90
CA VAL A 140 16.34 17.12 1.39
C VAL A 140 16.11 17.08 -0.12
N SER A 141 16.97 16.38 -0.86
CA SER A 141 16.78 16.15 -2.29
C SER A 141 15.70 15.09 -2.50
N VAL A 142 14.67 15.38 -3.29
CA VAL A 142 13.61 14.43 -3.65
C VAL A 142 14.20 13.14 -4.24
N LYS A 143 15.12 13.25 -5.21
CA LYS A 143 15.79 12.10 -5.81
C LYS A 143 16.53 11.23 -4.77
N ARG A 144 17.28 11.87 -3.86
CA ARG A 144 18.03 11.14 -2.81
C ARG A 144 17.08 10.43 -1.86
N TRP A 145 15.99 11.10 -1.45
CA TRP A 145 14.96 10.52 -0.59
C TRP A 145 14.31 9.31 -1.23
N MET A 146 13.88 9.43 -2.49
CA MET A 146 13.28 8.33 -3.24
C MET A 146 14.24 7.16 -3.43
N ASN A 147 15.51 7.40 -3.66
CA ASN A 147 16.49 6.32 -3.78
C ASN A 147 16.74 5.60 -2.45
N GLN A 148 16.56 6.30 -1.32
CA GLN A 148 16.76 5.75 0.00
C GLN A 148 15.54 4.98 0.53
N TYR A 149 14.31 5.45 0.23
CA TYR A 149 13.09 4.99 0.88
C TYR A 149 12.08 4.33 -0.06
N PHE A 150 12.29 4.35 -1.34
CA PHE A 150 11.48 3.66 -2.34
C PHE A 150 12.33 2.59 -3.03
N TYR A 151 12.26 1.37 -2.51
CA TYR A 151 13.13 0.27 -2.90
C TYR A 151 12.83 -0.26 -4.31
N PRO A 152 13.82 -0.86 -5.01
CA PRO A 152 13.63 -1.39 -6.36
C PRO A 152 12.46 -2.37 -6.49
N GLU A 153 12.35 -3.33 -5.56
CA GLU A 153 11.27 -4.32 -5.54
C GLU A 153 9.88 -3.68 -5.37
N GLU A 154 9.79 -2.61 -4.57
CA GLU A 154 8.54 -1.87 -4.39
C GLU A 154 8.15 -1.08 -5.63
N ARG A 155 9.13 -0.56 -6.37
CA ARG A 155 8.90 0.11 -7.65
C ARG A 155 8.30 -0.87 -8.65
N GLU A 156 8.86 -2.07 -8.70
CA GLU A 156 8.38 -3.13 -9.58
C GLU A 156 6.98 -3.59 -9.18
N ALA A 157 6.74 -3.90 -7.91
CA ALA A 157 5.43 -4.30 -7.42
C ALA A 157 4.37 -3.22 -7.67
N LEU A 158 4.66 -1.96 -7.36
CA LEU A 158 3.73 -0.84 -7.58
C LEU A 158 3.44 -0.63 -9.08
N TYR A 159 4.42 -0.83 -9.94
CA TYR A 159 4.21 -0.72 -11.38
C TYR A 159 3.38 -1.90 -11.93
N LEU A 160 3.62 -3.11 -11.46
CA LEU A 160 2.80 -4.28 -11.80
C LEU A 160 1.34 -4.09 -11.35
N ASP A 161 1.13 -3.57 -10.15
CA ASP A 161 -0.19 -3.27 -9.62
C ASP A 161 -0.91 -2.22 -10.49
N PHE A 162 -0.22 -1.13 -10.82
CA PHE A 162 -0.73 -0.10 -11.73
C PHE A 162 -1.14 -0.66 -13.10
N CYS A 163 -0.33 -1.53 -13.69
CA CYS A 163 -0.65 -2.15 -14.99
C CYS A 163 -1.88 -3.08 -14.91
N ASN A 164 -2.09 -3.72 -13.76
CA ASN A 164 -3.14 -4.73 -13.60
C ASN A 164 -4.45 -4.19 -13.03
N VAL A 165 -4.44 -3.02 -12.35
CA VAL A 165 -5.62 -2.50 -11.67
C VAL A 165 -6.80 -2.24 -12.61
N LEU A 166 -6.55 -1.68 -13.79
CA LEU A 166 -7.61 -1.36 -14.75
C LEU A 166 -8.26 -2.63 -15.31
N GLU A 167 -7.46 -3.64 -15.62
CA GLU A 167 -7.99 -4.94 -16.08
C GLU A 167 -8.79 -5.62 -14.97
N THR A 168 -8.29 -5.64 -13.76
CA THR A 168 -8.98 -6.21 -12.60
C THR A 168 -10.34 -5.53 -12.38
N VAL A 169 -10.38 -4.21 -12.38
CA VAL A 169 -11.64 -3.44 -12.25
C VAL A 169 -12.59 -3.74 -13.41
N HIS A 170 -12.07 -3.81 -14.64
CA HIS A 170 -12.88 -4.14 -15.82
C HIS A 170 -13.49 -5.56 -15.70
N LEU A 171 -12.72 -6.54 -15.27
CA LEU A 171 -13.20 -7.90 -15.06
C LEU A 171 -14.24 -7.96 -13.94
N LEU A 172 -13.98 -7.36 -12.79
CA LEU A 172 -14.92 -7.32 -11.67
C LEU A 172 -16.28 -6.72 -12.04
N ARG A 173 -16.32 -5.71 -12.91
CA ARG A 173 -17.58 -5.11 -13.41
C ARG A 173 -18.40 -6.07 -14.28
N ARG A 174 -17.75 -7.01 -14.97
CA ARG A 174 -18.39 -7.95 -15.90
C ARG A 174 -18.83 -9.25 -15.23
N ILE A 175 -18.33 -9.54 -14.03
CA ILE A 175 -18.67 -10.73 -13.28
C ILE A 175 -20.13 -10.67 -12.84
N PRO A 176 -20.92 -11.73 -13.07
CA PRO A 176 -22.31 -11.81 -12.63
C PRO A 176 -22.46 -11.69 -11.12
N GLU A 177 -23.60 -11.16 -10.64
CA GLU A 177 -23.83 -10.89 -9.21
C GLU A 177 -23.71 -12.15 -8.36
N ASP A 178 -24.21 -13.29 -8.83
CA ASP A 178 -24.12 -14.60 -8.19
C ASP A 178 -22.69 -15.13 -8.03
N GLN A 179 -21.72 -14.61 -8.82
CA GLN A 179 -20.30 -14.94 -8.75
C GLN A 179 -19.45 -13.87 -8.05
N LYS A 180 -20.03 -12.72 -7.67
CA LYS A 180 -19.31 -11.61 -7.06
C LYS A 180 -18.58 -12.00 -5.79
N ALA A 181 -19.25 -12.69 -4.88
CA ALA A 181 -18.63 -13.10 -3.61
C ALA A 181 -17.39 -13.98 -3.84
N ARG A 182 -17.46 -14.92 -4.82
CA ARG A 182 -16.31 -15.75 -5.21
C ARG A 182 -15.19 -14.90 -5.80
N ALA A 183 -15.51 -13.96 -6.68
CA ALA A 183 -14.52 -13.08 -7.28
C ALA A 183 -13.78 -12.23 -6.25
N LEU A 184 -14.48 -11.68 -5.27
CA LEU A 184 -13.88 -10.87 -4.21
C LEU A 184 -13.03 -11.73 -3.25
N THR A 185 -13.44 -12.98 -2.99
CA THR A 185 -12.62 -13.92 -2.24
C THR A 185 -11.31 -14.23 -2.98
N LEU A 186 -11.36 -14.53 -4.28
CA LEU A 186 -10.17 -14.75 -5.10
C LEU A 186 -9.27 -13.52 -5.16
N PHE A 187 -9.87 -12.32 -5.29
CA PHE A 187 -9.15 -11.05 -5.27
C PHE A 187 -8.36 -10.88 -3.97
N GLY A 188 -9.02 -11.03 -2.81
CA GLY A 188 -8.36 -10.92 -1.50
C GLY A 188 -7.29 -11.98 -1.31
N TRP A 189 -7.59 -13.24 -1.69
CA TRP A 189 -6.68 -14.35 -1.57
C TRP A 189 -5.38 -14.12 -2.34
N TYR A 190 -5.46 -13.88 -3.66
CA TYR A 190 -4.27 -13.73 -4.48
C TYR A 190 -3.47 -12.46 -4.22
N LEU A 191 -4.12 -11.36 -3.87
CA LEU A 191 -3.39 -10.11 -3.59
C LEU A 191 -2.80 -10.05 -2.19
N TYR A 192 -3.44 -10.67 -1.19
CA TYR A 192 -3.06 -10.41 0.19
C TYR A 192 -2.74 -11.67 1.02
N SER A 193 -3.29 -12.84 0.68
CA SER A 193 -3.21 -14.03 1.52
C SER A 193 -2.30 -15.13 1.00
N ALA A 194 -2.21 -15.34 -0.30
CA ALA A 194 -1.50 -16.46 -0.92
C ALA A 194 0.02 -16.27 -0.96
N TYR A 195 0.66 -16.09 0.21
CA TYR A 195 2.09 -15.88 0.32
C TYR A 195 2.73 -16.81 1.34
N ASP A 196 3.84 -17.44 0.92
CA ASP A 196 4.80 -18.04 1.82
C ASP A 196 5.78 -16.95 2.31
N LEU A 197 5.76 -16.66 3.60
CA LEU A 197 6.59 -15.63 4.21
C LEU A 197 8.10 -15.93 4.16
N ASP A 198 8.51 -17.16 3.84
CA ASP A 198 9.90 -17.54 3.68
C ASP A 198 10.41 -17.43 2.23
N GLY A 199 9.48 -17.32 1.27
CA GLY A 199 9.75 -17.15 -0.15
C GLY A 199 10.07 -15.70 -0.57
N SER A 200 10.34 -15.53 -1.88
CA SER A 200 10.48 -14.23 -2.53
C SER A 200 9.10 -13.62 -2.74
N PHE A 201 8.88 -12.39 -2.26
CA PHE A 201 7.61 -11.70 -2.48
C PHE A 201 7.30 -11.51 -3.96
N LEU A 202 8.25 -10.97 -4.72
CA LEU A 202 8.00 -10.50 -6.08
C LEU A 202 7.63 -11.65 -7.03
N GLU A 203 8.32 -12.79 -6.92
CA GLU A 203 8.01 -13.99 -7.70
C GLU A 203 6.59 -14.51 -7.39
N GLN A 204 6.23 -14.57 -6.11
CA GLN A 204 4.90 -14.97 -5.68
C GLN A 204 3.84 -13.97 -6.15
N TYR A 205 4.12 -12.67 -6.04
CA TYR A 205 3.20 -11.62 -6.45
C TYR A 205 2.90 -11.68 -7.96
N GLN A 206 3.91 -11.83 -8.80
CA GLN A 206 3.74 -12.01 -10.26
C GLN A 206 2.91 -13.25 -10.58
N HIS A 207 3.20 -14.38 -9.91
CA HIS A 207 2.42 -15.60 -10.07
C HIS A 207 0.95 -15.41 -9.65
N ASN A 208 0.73 -14.80 -8.49
CA ASN A 208 -0.59 -14.54 -7.92
C ASN A 208 -1.42 -13.61 -8.81
N LEU A 209 -0.81 -12.54 -9.36
CA LEU A 209 -1.48 -11.65 -10.32
C LEU A 209 -1.94 -12.41 -11.57
N ALA A 210 -1.07 -13.25 -12.15
CA ALA A 210 -1.42 -14.05 -13.32
C ALA A 210 -2.58 -15.03 -13.04
N ARG A 211 -2.57 -15.66 -11.85
CA ARG A 211 -3.65 -16.55 -11.42
C ARG A 211 -4.95 -15.79 -11.19
N LEU A 212 -4.91 -14.66 -10.50
CA LEU A 212 -6.07 -13.80 -10.29
C LEU A 212 -6.73 -13.39 -11.61
N GLN A 213 -5.93 -12.90 -12.56
CA GLN A 213 -6.43 -12.48 -13.87
C GLN A 213 -7.09 -13.66 -14.63
N SER A 214 -6.48 -14.85 -14.56
CA SER A 214 -7.05 -16.06 -15.18
C SER A 214 -8.39 -16.45 -14.57
N GLU A 215 -8.49 -16.50 -13.24
CA GLU A 215 -9.73 -16.86 -12.52
C GLU A 215 -10.84 -15.83 -12.79
N LEU A 216 -10.55 -14.53 -12.70
CA LEU A 216 -11.54 -13.48 -12.96
C LEU A 216 -12.04 -13.51 -14.43
N ARG A 217 -11.16 -13.80 -15.41
CA ARG A 217 -11.58 -13.96 -16.80
C ARG A 217 -12.49 -15.19 -16.98
N GLY A 218 -12.24 -16.28 -16.24
CA GLY A 218 -13.12 -17.46 -16.21
C GLY A 218 -14.52 -17.07 -15.76
N LEU A 219 -14.63 -16.44 -14.58
CA LEU A 219 -15.91 -15.99 -14.02
C LEU A 219 -16.67 -14.98 -14.91
N ALA A 220 -15.94 -14.10 -15.60
CA ALA A 220 -16.54 -13.11 -16.50
C ALA A 220 -17.09 -13.71 -17.80
N ARG A 221 -16.70 -14.95 -18.19
CA ARG A 221 -17.13 -15.65 -19.43
C ARG A 221 -18.32 -16.58 -19.22
N GLU A 222 -18.62 -17.00 -18.02
CA GLU A 222 -19.67 -18.00 -17.72
C GLU A 222 -21.10 -17.57 -18.09
N LYS A 223 -21.29 -16.43 -18.77
CA LYS A 223 -22.59 -15.91 -19.26
C LYS A 223 -22.68 -15.71 -20.79
N GLN A 224 -21.98 -16.53 -21.58
CA GLN A 224 -22.25 -16.56 -23.03
C GLN A 224 -23.04 -17.83 -23.43
#